data_d8702ef34154f479e25f1e1dd6238736
#
_entry.id   d8702ef34154f479e25f1e1dd6238736
#
_cell.length_a   1.000
_cell.length_b   1.000
_cell.length_c   1.000
_cell.angle_alpha   90.00
_cell.angle_beta   90.00
_cell.angle_gamma   90.00
#
_symmetry.space_group_name_H-M   'P 1'
#
loop_
_entity.id
_entity.type
_entity.pdbx_description
1 polymer ?
#
loop_
_entity_poly.entity_id
_entity_poly.type
_entity_poly.pdbx_seq_one_letter_code
_entity_poly.pdbx_strand_id
1 'polypeptide(L)'
;MAPGTALFDIDRTCRDIITDAGYGEYFVHSTGHGVGLDVHEAPSANPRVDRSVTLAEGMTLTVEPGIYIPGKTGLRIENTYVVTADGAKSCNASSTDLRIV
;
A
#
# COMPACT_ATOMS: atom_id res chain seq x y z
N MET A 1 -5.92 -1.97 -8.45
CA MET A 1 -6.04 -0.49 -8.34
C MET A 1 -6.38 0.08 -9.70
N ALA A 2 -7.35 0.97 -9.75
CA ALA A 2 -7.79 1.69 -10.95
C ALA A 2 -8.53 2.97 -10.50
N PRO A 3 -8.82 3.92 -11.39
CA PRO A 3 -9.68 5.06 -11.05
C PRO A 3 -11.00 4.58 -10.43
N GLY A 4 -11.46 5.23 -9.37
CA GLY A 4 -12.65 4.86 -8.61
C GLY A 4 -12.44 3.82 -7.50
N THR A 5 -11.28 3.16 -7.43
CA THR A 5 -10.96 2.26 -6.31
C THR A 5 -10.86 3.06 -5.01
N ALA A 6 -11.62 2.67 -3.98
CA ALA A 6 -11.56 3.30 -2.68
C ALA A 6 -10.23 3.01 -1.98
N LEU A 7 -9.62 4.03 -1.40
CA LEU A 7 -8.36 3.90 -0.66
C LEU A 7 -8.50 3.00 0.57
N PHE A 8 -9.68 3.02 1.19
CA PHE A 8 -10.04 2.10 2.26
C PHE A 8 -9.93 0.63 1.83
N ASP A 9 -10.38 0.30 0.61
CA ASP A 9 -10.36 -1.09 0.13
C ASP A 9 -8.94 -1.55 -0.23
N ILE A 10 -8.06 -0.65 -0.62
CA ILE A 10 -6.64 -0.94 -0.84
C ILE A 10 -5.99 -1.34 0.50
N ASP A 11 -6.17 -0.53 1.55
CA ASP A 11 -5.65 -0.88 2.89
C ASP A 11 -6.25 -2.19 3.39
N ARG A 12 -7.58 -2.33 3.27
CA ARG A 12 -8.28 -3.52 3.73
C ARG A 12 -7.76 -4.79 3.07
N THR A 13 -7.53 -4.76 1.75
CA THR A 13 -7.01 -5.93 1.02
C THR A 13 -5.68 -6.41 1.62
N CYS A 14 -4.72 -5.51 1.82
CA CYS A 14 -3.43 -5.87 2.42
C CYS A 14 -3.59 -6.34 3.87
N ARG A 15 -4.40 -5.63 4.63
CA ARG A 15 -4.62 -5.90 6.05
C ARG A 15 -5.34 -7.22 6.30
N ASP A 16 -6.34 -7.55 5.49
CA ASP A 16 -7.07 -8.82 5.58
C ASP A 16 -6.13 -10.01 5.28
N ILE A 17 -5.31 -9.92 4.22
CA ILE A 17 -4.32 -10.96 3.89
C ILE A 17 -3.35 -11.20 5.06
N ILE A 18 -2.82 -10.13 5.64
CA ILE A 18 -1.87 -10.22 6.77
C ILE A 18 -2.57 -10.75 8.03
N THR A 19 -3.81 -10.35 8.28
CA THR A 19 -4.61 -10.78 9.42
C THR A 19 -4.98 -12.26 9.31
N ASP A 20 -5.41 -12.71 8.13
CA ASP A 20 -5.75 -14.11 7.87
C ASP A 20 -4.54 -15.04 8.01
N ALA A 21 -3.33 -14.52 7.75
CA ALA A 21 -2.07 -15.22 8.00
C ALA A 21 -1.64 -15.23 9.49
N GLY A 22 -2.38 -14.56 10.38
CA GLY A 22 -2.11 -14.50 11.82
C GLY A 22 -1.18 -13.38 12.27
N TYR A 23 -0.90 -12.38 11.42
CA TYR A 23 0.05 -11.30 11.69
C TYR A 23 -0.59 -9.91 11.77
N GLY A 24 -1.91 -9.79 11.81
CA GLY A 24 -2.64 -8.53 11.76
C GLY A 24 -2.23 -7.53 12.85
N GLU A 25 -1.91 -7.98 14.06
CA GLU A 25 -1.44 -7.12 15.16
C GLU A 25 -0.08 -6.47 14.90
N TYR A 26 0.70 -7.02 13.96
CA TYR A 26 2.03 -6.54 13.61
C TYR A 26 2.07 -5.62 12.39
N PHE A 27 0.93 -5.38 11.76
CA PHE A 27 0.80 -4.40 10.68
C PHE A 27 0.26 -3.07 11.25
N VAL A 28 1.16 -2.20 11.65
CA VAL A 28 0.88 -1.06 12.54
C VAL A 28 0.87 0.31 11.84
N HIS A 29 0.96 0.36 10.52
CA HIS A 29 0.91 1.60 9.75
C HIS A 29 -0.06 1.53 8.57
N SER A 30 -0.22 2.62 7.83
CA SER A 30 -1.01 2.69 6.60
C SER A 30 -0.44 1.78 5.52
N THR A 31 -1.28 1.27 4.63
CA THR A 31 -0.82 0.51 3.47
C THR A 31 -0.04 1.37 2.48
N GLY A 32 -0.34 2.67 2.39
CA GLY A 32 0.38 3.56 1.49
C GLY A 32 -0.11 4.99 1.52
N HIS A 33 0.54 5.82 0.74
CA HIS A 33 0.31 7.25 0.65
C HIS A 33 0.65 7.80 -0.74
N GLY A 34 0.18 9.01 -1.03
CA GLY A 34 0.59 9.75 -2.22
C GLY A 34 2.06 10.17 -2.16
N VAL A 35 2.66 10.29 -3.31
CA VAL A 35 4.02 10.81 -3.51
C VAL A 35 3.97 11.84 -4.62
N GLY A 36 4.48 13.04 -4.35
CA GLY A 36 4.57 14.12 -5.33
C GLY A 36 5.79 14.95 -5.07
N LEU A 37 5.61 16.25 -4.83
CA LEU A 37 6.71 17.13 -4.40
C LEU A 37 7.16 16.75 -2.98
N ASP A 38 6.21 16.33 -2.14
CA ASP A 38 6.51 15.78 -0.83
C ASP A 38 6.60 14.24 -0.91
N VAL A 39 7.48 13.66 -0.09
CA VAL A 39 7.62 12.19 0.00
C VAL A 39 6.36 11.56 0.57
N HIS A 40 5.67 12.24 1.49
CA HIS A 40 4.38 11.85 2.03
C HIS A 40 3.36 12.94 1.77
N GLU A 41 2.36 12.68 0.96
CA GLU A 41 1.25 13.59 0.71
C GLU A 41 -0.07 12.82 0.52
N ALA A 42 -1.17 13.54 0.43
CA ALA A 42 -2.46 12.92 0.12
C ALA A 42 -2.44 12.27 -1.29
N PRO A 43 -3.24 11.22 -1.47
CA PRO A 43 -4.13 10.57 -0.51
C PRO A 43 -3.43 9.54 0.38
N SER A 44 -4.13 8.98 1.37
CA SER A 44 -3.59 7.91 2.24
C SER A 44 -4.50 6.69 2.24
N ALA A 45 -3.93 5.53 1.94
CA ALA A 45 -4.61 4.24 2.05
C ALA A 45 -4.41 3.70 3.48
N ASN A 46 -5.42 3.90 4.33
CA ASN A 46 -5.37 3.51 5.74
C ASN A 46 -6.77 3.07 6.24
N PRO A 47 -6.85 2.37 7.40
CA PRO A 47 -8.12 1.80 7.88
C PRO A 47 -9.15 2.84 8.36
N ARG A 48 -8.80 4.12 8.41
CA ARG A 48 -9.69 5.21 8.86
C ARG A 48 -10.07 6.18 7.76
N VAL A 49 -9.52 6.00 6.55
CA VAL A 49 -9.87 6.87 5.42
C VAL A 49 -11.34 6.70 5.05
N ASP A 50 -12.00 7.81 4.72
CA ASP A 50 -13.39 7.77 4.28
C ASP A 50 -13.51 6.94 2.98
N ARG A 51 -14.51 6.08 2.92
CA ARG A 51 -14.74 5.19 1.77
C ARG A 51 -15.07 5.92 0.47
N SER A 52 -15.48 7.18 0.56
CA SER A 52 -15.73 8.03 -0.60
C SER A 52 -14.44 8.55 -1.26
N VAL A 53 -13.31 8.46 -0.56
CA VAL A 53 -12.00 8.87 -1.11
C VAL A 53 -11.49 7.77 -2.02
N THR A 54 -11.45 8.07 -3.32
CA THR A 54 -11.09 7.12 -4.37
C THR A 54 -9.88 7.60 -5.17
N LEU A 55 -9.23 6.64 -5.83
CA LEU A 55 -8.16 6.95 -6.77
C LEU A 55 -8.70 7.66 -8.01
N ALA A 56 -7.91 8.60 -8.53
CA ALA A 56 -8.11 9.21 -9.84
C ALA A 56 -6.89 8.96 -10.73
N GLU A 57 -7.10 9.00 -12.04
CA GLU A 57 -6.01 8.93 -13.02
C GLU A 57 -4.95 10.00 -12.77
N GLY A 58 -3.70 9.64 -12.92
CA GLY A 58 -2.53 10.48 -12.66
C GLY A 58 -2.07 10.51 -11.21
N MET A 59 -2.85 10.00 -10.25
CA MET A 59 -2.40 9.88 -8.87
C MET A 59 -1.24 8.90 -8.75
N THR A 60 -0.30 9.19 -7.84
CA THR A 60 0.73 8.25 -7.40
C THR A 60 0.38 7.74 -6.01
N LEU A 61 0.62 6.46 -5.78
CA LEU A 61 0.37 5.85 -4.47
C LEU A 61 1.44 4.80 -4.18
N THR A 62 2.01 4.83 -2.98
CA THR A 62 2.81 3.72 -2.47
C THR A 62 1.90 2.59 -2.01
N VAL A 63 2.35 1.36 -2.14
CA VAL A 63 1.74 0.17 -1.52
C VAL A 63 2.86 -0.56 -0.81
N GLU A 64 2.84 -0.52 0.52
CA GLU A 64 3.97 -0.86 1.37
C GLU A 64 3.57 -1.62 2.64
N PRO A 65 2.74 -2.69 2.53
CA PRO A 65 2.39 -3.47 3.70
C PRO A 65 3.63 -4.02 4.40
N GLY A 66 3.57 -4.06 5.73
CA GLY A 66 4.69 -4.51 6.55
C GLY A 66 4.25 -5.26 7.80
N ILE A 67 5.10 -6.17 8.24
CA ILE A 67 4.93 -6.97 9.45
C ILE A 67 6.16 -6.75 10.31
N TYR A 68 5.96 -6.34 11.57
CA TYR A 68 7.05 -6.02 12.50
C TYR A 68 6.83 -6.77 13.81
N ILE A 69 7.59 -7.85 14.04
CA ILE A 69 7.47 -8.71 15.22
C ILE A 69 8.56 -8.31 16.22
N PRO A 70 8.19 -7.67 17.35
CA PRO A 70 9.16 -7.19 18.34
C PRO A 70 10.13 -8.28 18.78
N GLY A 71 11.42 -7.97 18.77
CA GLY A 71 12.49 -8.89 19.19
C GLY A 71 12.78 -10.05 18.24
N LYS A 72 12.12 -10.12 17.09
CA LYS A 72 12.31 -11.20 16.10
C LYS A 72 12.73 -10.69 14.75
N THR A 73 11.85 -10.04 14.02
CA THR A 73 12.10 -9.62 12.63
C THR A 73 11.08 -8.57 12.20
N GLY A 74 11.38 -7.90 11.09
CA GLY A 74 10.46 -7.04 10.39
C GLY A 74 10.69 -7.12 8.88
N LEU A 75 9.62 -6.97 8.13
CA LEU A 75 9.65 -6.96 6.67
C LEU A 75 8.63 -5.96 6.14
N ARG A 76 9.04 -5.18 5.15
CA ARG A 76 8.16 -4.35 4.32
C ARG A 76 8.53 -4.56 2.86
N ILE A 77 7.53 -4.74 2.02
CA ILE A 77 7.71 -4.79 0.56
C ILE A 77 6.91 -3.62 0.00
N GLU A 78 7.57 -2.80 -0.80
CA GLU A 78 7.02 -1.54 -1.26
C GLU A 78 7.23 -1.35 -2.75
N ASN A 79 6.16 -0.93 -3.43
CA ASN A 79 6.20 -0.37 -4.76
C ASN A 79 5.39 0.92 -4.81
N THR A 80 5.82 1.85 -5.67
CA THR A 80 5.06 3.04 -6.02
C THR A 80 4.34 2.80 -7.34
N TYR A 81 3.09 3.20 -7.42
CA TYR A 81 2.24 3.04 -8.60
C TYR A 81 1.73 4.39 -9.11
N VAL A 82 1.64 4.52 -10.42
CA VAL A 82 0.89 5.59 -11.08
C VAL A 82 -0.44 5.02 -11.54
N VAL A 83 -1.54 5.68 -11.18
CA VAL A 83 -2.89 5.32 -11.62
C VAL A 83 -3.07 5.73 -13.08
N THR A 84 -3.42 4.77 -13.92
CA THR A 84 -3.71 4.97 -15.34
C THR A 84 -5.21 4.96 -15.60
N ALA A 85 -5.65 5.29 -16.81
CA ALA A 85 -7.07 5.33 -17.17
C ALA A 85 -7.81 4.00 -16.89
N ASP A 86 -7.12 2.87 -16.96
CA ASP A 86 -7.70 1.53 -16.85
C ASP A 86 -7.07 0.64 -15.77
N GLY A 87 -6.17 1.18 -14.96
CA GLY A 87 -5.47 0.39 -13.94
C GLY A 87 -4.43 1.17 -13.17
N ALA A 88 -3.30 0.52 -12.90
CA ALA A 88 -2.14 1.16 -12.28
C ALA A 88 -0.85 0.51 -12.78
N LYS A 89 0.19 1.31 -12.94
CA LYS A 89 1.51 0.88 -13.41
C LYS A 89 2.55 1.09 -12.31
N SER A 90 3.32 0.05 -12.00
CA SER A 90 4.44 0.17 -11.06
C SER A 90 5.54 1.06 -11.64
N CYS A 91 6.06 1.95 -10.80
CA CYS A 91 7.26 2.74 -11.09
C CYS A 91 8.55 1.95 -10.82
N ASN A 92 8.45 0.83 -10.12
CA ASN A 92 9.58 -0.01 -9.74
C ASN A 92 9.70 -1.19 -10.71
N ALA A 93 10.92 -1.48 -11.14
CA ALA A 93 11.24 -2.62 -12.00
C ALA A 93 11.81 -3.83 -11.24
N SER A 94 12.18 -3.65 -9.97
CA SER A 94 12.72 -4.73 -9.14
C SER A 94 11.65 -5.74 -8.78
N SER A 95 12.03 -7.03 -8.74
CA SER A 95 11.18 -8.08 -8.21
C SER A 95 10.90 -7.87 -6.71
N THR A 96 9.67 -8.21 -6.30
CA THR A 96 9.27 -8.27 -4.90
C THR A 96 9.49 -9.65 -4.27
N ASP A 97 10.07 -10.59 -5.01
CA ASP A 97 10.38 -11.93 -4.51
C ASP A 97 11.53 -11.89 -3.49
N LEU A 98 11.46 -12.80 -2.52
CA LEU A 98 12.53 -12.98 -1.54
C LEU A 98 13.83 -13.41 -2.25
N ARG A 99 14.92 -12.66 -2.01
CA ARG A 99 16.25 -13.01 -2.45
C ARG A 99 17.09 -13.44 -1.25
N ILE A 100 17.63 -14.65 -1.35
CA ILE A 100 18.58 -15.17 -0.37
C ILE A 100 19.98 -15.04 -1.00
N VAL A 101 20.86 -14.37 -0.30
CA VAL A 101 22.25 -14.10 -0.72
C VAL A 101 23.22 -14.82 0.18
#